data_b22acba7e0d062d45271bd3746e3fa8e
#
_entry.id   b22acba7e0d062d45271bd3746e3fa8e
#
_cell.length_a   1.000
_cell.length_b   1.000
_cell.length_c   1.000
_cell.angle_alpha   90.00
_cell.angle_beta   90.00
_cell.angle_gamma   90.00
#
_symmetry.space_group_name_H-M   'P 1'
#
loop_
_entity.id
_entity.type
_entity.pdbx_description
1 polymer ?
#
loop_
_entity_poly.entity_id
_entity_poly.type
_entity_poly.pdbx_seq_one_letter_code
_entity_poly.pdbx_strand_id
1 'polypeptide(L)'
;MTASSFPAILFLHGFGESREVWTEFTRDFPDGYRLLTLNLLGHGTNVHDIRDYSMEAQARYVAEQLRQRNVERALLVCHSMGGYVALAFAERYPEMVAGLVLFHSTALPDSDEKRANRDKNMDFVRRHGVEKFMESFIRPLFAPSNRERLLEQREFLEDIGRATPQATVLGALEAMKNRPDRTEVLRRAKFPVLFIVGKEDVAVSVESILPQLALPAQSHALLLSDVGHLGYFEEADLTRQAVVDFAGIVFG
;
A
#
# COMPACT_ATOMS: atom_id res chain seq x y z
N MET A 1 21.63 -27.83 9.40
CA MET A 1 21.80 -26.42 9.81
C MET A 1 20.51 -25.72 9.46
N THR A 2 19.62 -25.48 10.42
CA THR A 2 18.42 -24.70 10.24
C THR A 2 18.87 -23.24 10.00
N ALA A 3 18.66 -22.73 8.78
CA ALA A 3 18.83 -21.32 8.55
C ALA A 3 17.93 -20.58 9.55
N SER A 4 18.56 -19.81 10.45
CA SER A 4 17.84 -18.87 11.32
C SER A 4 17.09 -17.94 10.38
N SER A 5 15.81 -18.22 10.17
CA SER A 5 14.98 -17.37 9.31
C SER A 5 14.58 -16.17 10.14
N PHE A 6 15.25 -15.04 9.92
CA PHE A 6 14.77 -13.76 10.44
C PHE A 6 13.30 -13.55 10.08
N PRO A 7 12.51 -12.98 11.00
CA PRO A 7 11.11 -12.62 10.71
C PRO A 7 11.01 -11.78 9.45
N ALA A 8 10.06 -12.10 8.58
CA ALA A 8 9.91 -11.44 7.31
C ALA A 8 8.96 -10.24 7.41
N ILE A 9 9.36 -9.11 6.82
CA ILE A 9 8.52 -7.93 6.62
C ILE A 9 8.40 -7.71 5.11
N LEU A 10 7.17 -7.71 4.60
CA LEU A 10 6.87 -7.48 3.20
C LEU A 10 6.27 -6.09 3.01
N PHE A 11 6.87 -5.32 2.10
CA PHE A 11 6.41 -4.00 1.72
C PHE A 11 5.70 -4.06 0.35
N LEU A 12 4.46 -3.57 0.30
CA LEU A 12 3.67 -3.44 -0.92
C LEU A 12 3.36 -1.97 -1.20
N HIS A 13 3.66 -1.55 -2.41
CA HIS A 13 3.48 -0.18 -2.88
C HIS A 13 2.04 0.14 -3.30
N GLY A 14 1.74 1.42 -3.52
CA GLY A 14 0.45 1.93 -3.98
C GLY A 14 0.25 1.92 -5.50
N PHE A 15 -0.83 2.56 -5.94
CA PHE A 15 -1.18 2.73 -7.34
C PHE A 15 -0.23 3.71 -8.04
N GLY A 16 0.27 3.34 -9.21
CA GLY A 16 1.21 4.15 -9.98
C GLY A 16 2.62 4.23 -9.37
N GLU A 17 2.89 3.41 -8.38
CA GLU A 17 4.18 3.28 -7.72
C GLU A 17 4.88 1.98 -8.13
N SER A 18 6.07 1.76 -7.56
CA SER A 18 6.82 0.52 -7.67
C SER A 18 7.54 0.23 -6.35
N ARG A 19 8.17 -0.94 -6.21
CA ARG A 19 8.91 -1.31 -4.99
C ARG A 19 10.00 -0.31 -4.62
N GLU A 20 10.46 0.48 -5.55
CA GLU A 20 11.53 1.45 -5.39
C GLU A 20 11.19 2.56 -4.39
N VAL A 21 9.89 2.84 -4.15
CA VAL A 21 9.44 3.80 -3.11
C VAL A 21 9.88 3.41 -1.70
N TRP A 22 10.14 2.12 -1.48
CA TRP A 22 10.57 1.57 -0.19
C TRP A 22 12.09 1.57 0.01
N THR A 23 12.89 1.93 -1.02
CA THR A 23 14.35 1.82 -0.96
C THR A 23 14.94 2.65 0.17
N GLU A 24 14.61 3.93 0.23
CA GLU A 24 15.08 4.84 1.30
C GLU A 24 14.44 4.48 2.66
N PHE A 25 13.16 4.16 2.64
CA PHE A 25 12.41 3.81 3.84
C PHE A 25 12.99 2.57 4.56
N THR A 26 13.46 1.59 3.81
CA THR A 26 14.01 0.34 4.36
C THR A 26 15.51 0.38 4.65
N ARG A 27 16.23 1.40 4.19
CA ARG A 27 17.68 1.51 4.37
C ARG A 27 18.09 1.48 5.84
N ASP A 28 17.37 2.21 6.68
CA ASP A 28 17.68 2.39 8.09
C ASP A 28 16.85 1.48 9.01
N PHE A 29 16.33 0.38 8.46
CA PHE A 29 15.68 -0.63 9.29
C PHE A 29 16.73 -1.37 10.13
N PRO A 30 16.40 -1.73 11.39
CA PRO A 30 17.32 -2.48 12.24
C PRO A 30 17.61 -3.87 11.67
N ASP A 31 18.80 -4.37 11.97
CA ASP A 31 19.16 -5.76 11.69
C ASP A 31 18.21 -6.74 12.39
N GLY A 32 18.12 -7.97 11.86
CA GLY A 32 17.29 -9.02 12.45
C GLY A 32 15.95 -9.25 11.76
N TYR A 33 15.65 -8.48 10.71
CA TYR A 33 14.48 -8.70 9.86
C TYR A 33 14.88 -9.05 8.43
N ARG A 34 14.09 -9.89 7.78
CA ARG A 34 14.17 -10.15 6.35
C ARG A 34 13.22 -9.19 5.62
N LEU A 35 13.75 -8.10 5.09
CA LEU A 35 12.97 -7.10 4.37
C LEU A 35 12.75 -7.55 2.93
N LEU A 36 11.50 -7.55 2.49
CA LEU A 36 11.06 -7.92 1.14
C LEU A 36 10.27 -6.78 0.53
N THR A 37 10.61 -6.38 -0.68
CA THR A 37 9.83 -5.43 -1.48
C THR A 37 9.40 -6.10 -2.77
N LEU A 38 8.15 -5.94 -3.19
CA LEU A 38 7.63 -6.55 -4.41
C LEU A 38 7.03 -5.50 -5.33
N ASN A 39 7.27 -5.66 -6.64
CA ASN A 39 6.45 -4.99 -7.64
C ASN A 39 5.16 -5.77 -7.82
N LEU A 40 4.02 -5.13 -7.59
CA LEU A 40 2.70 -5.71 -7.89
C LEU A 40 2.56 -5.97 -9.40
N LEU A 41 1.62 -6.85 -9.76
CA LEU A 41 1.35 -7.16 -11.18
C LEU A 41 1.07 -5.89 -11.96
N GLY A 42 1.79 -5.71 -13.06
CA GLY A 42 1.70 -4.57 -13.94
C GLY A 42 2.58 -3.38 -13.56
N HIS A 43 3.27 -3.39 -12.41
CA HIS A 43 4.06 -2.26 -11.92
C HIS A 43 5.57 -2.55 -11.93
N GLY A 44 6.37 -1.49 -12.06
CA GLY A 44 7.83 -1.57 -12.09
C GLY A 44 8.33 -2.54 -13.17
N THR A 45 9.12 -3.53 -12.77
CA THR A 45 9.64 -4.57 -13.70
C THR A 45 8.67 -5.74 -13.94
N ASN A 46 7.50 -5.76 -13.29
CA ASN A 46 6.53 -6.85 -13.37
C ASN A 46 5.37 -6.51 -14.33
N VAL A 47 5.68 -6.18 -15.58
CA VAL A 47 4.73 -5.62 -16.56
C VAL A 47 4.33 -6.57 -17.70
N HIS A 48 4.85 -7.80 -17.69
CA HIS A 48 4.62 -8.75 -18.79
C HIS A 48 3.42 -9.67 -18.54
N ASP A 49 2.63 -9.92 -19.58
CA ASP A 49 1.54 -10.91 -19.63
C ASP A 49 0.46 -10.77 -18.53
N ILE A 50 0.20 -9.56 -18.05
CA ILE A 50 -0.82 -9.31 -17.03
C ILE A 50 -2.20 -9.32 -17.68
N ARG A 51 -3.05 -10.27 -17.26
CA ARG A 51 -4.44 -10.43 -17.75
C ARG A 51 -5.49 -10.07 -16.71
N ASP A 52 -5.12 -10.05 -15.45
CA ASP A 52 -6.02 -9.79 -14.31
C ASP A 52 -5.33 -8.89 -13.31
N TYR A 53 -5.86 -7.68 -13.12
CA TYR A 53 -5.37 -6.67 -12.18
C TYR A 53 -6.16 -6.66 -10.86
N SER A 54 -7.11 -7.59 -10.66
CA SER A 54 -7.94 -7.63 -9.46
C SER A 54 -7.09 -7.76 -8.19
N MET A 55 -7.61 -7.27 -7.05
CA MET A 55 -6.93 -7.39 -5.77
C MET A 55 -6.69 -8.85 -5.39
N GLU A 56 -7.57 -9.74 -5.82
CA GLU A 56 -7.47 -11.19 -5.65
C GLU A 56 -6.33 -11.80 -6.49
N ALA A 57 -6.13 -11.34 -7.73
CA ALA A 57 -5.00 -11.77 -8.56
C ALA A 57 -3.68 -11.30 -7.98
N GLN A 58 -3.62 -10.04 -7.54
CA GLN A 58 -2.47 -9.48 -6.83
C GLN A 58 -2.15 -10.28 -5.55
N ALA A 59 -3.18 -10.61 -4.75
CA ALA A 59 -3.02 -11.39 -3.53
C ALA A 59 -2.47 -12.81 -3.81
N ARG A 60 -2.96 -13.49 -4.85
CA ARG A 60 -2.41 -14.79 -5.28
C ARG A 60 -0.93 -14.68 -5.67
N TYR A 61 -0.59 -13.65 -6.44
CA TYR A 61 0.79 -13.37 -6.81
C TYR A 61 1.69 -13.16 -5.59
N VAL A 62 1.25 -12.34 -4.63
CA VAL A 62 2.00 -12.12 -3.37
C VAL A 62 2.23 -13.43 -2.62
N ALA A 63 1.19 -14.28 -2.50
CA ALA A 63 1.31 -15.58 -1.83
C ALA A 63 2.34 -16.49 -2.53
N GLU A 64 2.34 -16.51 -3.85
CA GLU A 64 3.31 -17.26 -4.64
C GLU A 64 4.74 -16.74 -4.41
N GLN A 65 4.93 -15.42 -4.42
CA GLN A 65 6.23 -14.80 -4.19
C GLN A 65 6.78 -15.10 -2.79
N LEU A 66 5.93 -15.14 -1.76
CA LEU A 66 6.35 -15.51 -0.41
C LEU A 66 6.74 -17.00 -0.35
N ARG A 67 5.95 -17.90 -0.94
CA ARG A 67 6.24 -19.34 -1.00
C ARG A 67 7.56 -19.65 -1.71
N GLN A 68 7.80 -19.02 -2.86
CA GLN A 68 9.05 -19.16 -3.63
C GLN A 68 10.29 -18.72 -2.83
N ARG A 69 10.09 -17.84 -1.85
CA ARG A 69 11.14 -17.35 -0.95
C ARG A 69 11.20 -18.10 0.39
N ASN A 70 10.42 -19.18 0.55
CA ASN A 70 10.29 -19.94 1.78
C ASN A 70 9.87 -19.06 2.98
N VAL A 71 8.95 -18.13 2.77
CA VAL A 71 8.34 -17.29 3.80
C VAL A 71 6.96 -17.83 4.12
N GLU A 72 6.80 -18.39 5.30
CA GLU A 72 5.52 -18.94 5.78
C GLU A 72 4.59 -17.86 6.30
N ARG A 73 5.15 -16.88 7.02
CA ARG A 73 4.40 -15.74 7.59
C ARG A 73 5.21 -14.45 7.47
N ALA A 74 4.53 -13.34 7.23
CA ALA A 74 5.16 -12.02 7.15
C ALA A 74 4.30 -10.94 7.84
N LEU A 75 4.97 -9.92 8.39
CA LEU A 75 4.35 -8.63 8.63
C LEU A 75 4.18 -7.94 7.27
N LEU A 76 2.96 -7.52 6.96
CA LEU A 76 2.63 -6.85 5.70
C LEU A 76 2.58 -5.33 5.94
N VAL A 77 3.47 -4.55 5.32
CA VAL A 77 3.48 -3.08 5.35
C VAL A 77 3.02 -2.59 3.99
N CYS A 78 1.78 -2.07 3.92
CA CYS A 78 1.09 -1.95 2.65
C CYS A 78 0.49 -0.55 2.45
N HIS A 79 1.06 0.18 1.48
CA HIS A 79 0.63 1.54 1.15
C HIS A 79 -0.57 1.52 0.19
N SER A 80 -1.60 2.30 0.51
CA SER A 80 -2.72 2.62 -0.38
C SER A 80 -3.31 1.37 -1.07
N MET A 81 -3.22 1.24 -2.39
CA MET A 81 -3.66 0.06 -3.15
C MET A 81 -3.00 -1.24 -2.64
N GLY A 82 -1.74 -1.18 -2.20
CA GLY A 82 -1.07 -2.32 -1.56
C GLY A 82 -1.82 -2.84 -0.33
N GLY A 83 -2.49 -1.95 0.42
CA GLY A 83 -3.36 -2.34 1.54
C GLY A 83 -4.64 -3.05 1.08
N TYR A 84 -5.22 -2.67 -0.08
CA TYR A 84 -6.35 -3.41 -0.66
C TYR A 84 -5.94 -4.83 -1.06
N VAL A 85 -4.73 -4.96 -1.63
CA VAL A 85 -4.13 -6.27 -1.95
C VAL A 85 -3.88 -7.08 -0.69
N ALA A 86 -3.32 -6.45 0.37
CA ALA A 86 -3.05 -7.13 1.64
C ALA A 86 -4.33 -7.60 2.35
N LEU A 87 -5.43 -6.87 2.26
CA LEU A 87 -6.72 -7.30 2.78
C LEU A 87 -7.30 -8.48 1.99
N ALA A 88 -7.18 -8.48 0.65
CA ALA A 88 -7.54 -9.64 -0.17
C ALA A 88 -6.65 -10.85 0.13
N PHE A 89 -5.36 -10.60 0.41
CA PHE A 89 -4.41 -11.62 0.84
C PHE A 89 -4.80 -12.20 2.21
N ALA A 90 -5.07 -11.34 3.20
CA ALA A 90 -5.44 -11.75 4.54
C ALA A 90 -6.79 -12.51 4.60
N GLU A 91 -7.73 -12.17 3.70
CA GLU A 91 -8.98 -12.92 3.54
C GLU A 91 -8.74 -14.35 3.08
N ARG A 92 -7.80 -14.55 2.15
CA ARG A 92 -7.56 -15.84 1.50
C ARG A 92 -6.48 -16.69 2.17
N TYR A 93 -5.49 -16.04 2.78
CA TYR A 93 -4.29 -16.67 3.37
C TYR A 93 -4.01 -16.13 4.78
N PRO A 94 -4.98 -16.13 5.70
CA PRO A 94 -4.83 -15.53 7.03
C PRO A 94 -3.68 -16.15 7.83
N GLU A 95 -3.34 -17.42 7.58
CA GLU A 95 -2.23 -18.13 8.22
C GLU A 95 -0.85 -17.57 7.83
N MET A 96 -0.74 -16.91 6.68
CA MET A 96 0.50 -16.29 6.20
C MET A 96 0.71 -14.86 6.73
N VAL A 97 -0.24 -14.30 7.48
CA VAL A 97 -0.17 -12.94 8.03
C VAL A 97 0.31 -12.98 9.47
N ALA A 98 1.47 -12.39 9.78
CA ALA A 98 1.96 -12.19 11.13
C ALA A 98 1.39 -10.91 11.76
N GLY A 99 1.26 -9.84 10.97
CA GLY A 99 0.69 -8.54 11.32
C GLY A 99 0.38 -7.76 10.05
N LEU A 100 -0.41 -6.71 10.15
CA LEU A 100 -0.81 -5.87 9.01
C LEU A 100 -0.65 -4.40 9.34
N VAL A 101 0.09 -3.66 8.51
CA VAL A 101 0.14 -2.21 8.52
C VAL A 101 -0.67 -1.70 7.32
N LEU A 102 -1.79 -1.03 7.60
CA LEU A 102 -2.55 -0.25 6.63
C LEU A 102 -1.98 1.16 6.60
N PHE A 103 -1.05 1.38 5.69
CA PHE A 103 -0.33 2.63 5.51
C PHE A 103 -1.10 3.49 4.50
N HIS A 104 -1.83 4.51 4.97
CA HIS A 104 -2.74 5.33 4.16
C HIS A 104 -3.72 4.49 3.31
N SER A 105 -4.33 3.48 3.93
CA SER A 105 -5.20 2.54 3.25
C SER A 105 -6.46 2.23 4.06
N THR A 106 -7.46 1.59 3.44
CA THR A 106 -8.78 1.33 4.02
C THR A 106 -9.30 -0.04 3.63
N ALA A 107 -10.12 -0.66 4.48
CA ALA A 107 -10.87 -1.87 4.17
C ALA A 107 -12.22 -1.60 3.47
N LEU A 108 -12.64 -0.33 3.37
CA LEU A 108 -13.89 0.04 2.72
C LEU A 108 -13.80 -0.06 1.19
N PRO A 109 -14.91 -0.38 0.52
CA PRO A 109 -15.03 -0.25 -0.94
C PRO A 109 -15.01 1.24 -1.34
N ASP A 110 -14.86 1.51 -2.64
CA ASP A 110 -15.08 2.86 -3.14
C ASP A 110 -16.56 3.25 -3.01
N SER A 111 -16.82 4.47 -2.51
CA SER A 111 -18.15 5.09 -2.58
C SER A 111 -18.56 5.35 -4.03
N ASP A 112 -19.84 5.61 -4.27
CA ASP A 112 -20.32 5.91 -5.62
C ASP A 112 -19.60 7.11 -6.24
N GLU A 113 -19.28 8.13 -5.43
CA GLU A 113 -18.50 9.28 -5.87
C GLU A 113 -17.06 8.87 -6.28
N LYS A 114 -16.39 8.05 -5.45
CA LYS A 114 -15.04 7.54 -5.77
C LYS A 114 -15.07 6.66 -7.01
N ARG A 115 -16.08 5.82 -7.17
CA ARG A 115 -16.27 5.00 -8.38
C ARG A 115 -16.42 5.87 -9.63
N ALA A 116 -17.26 6.90 -9.56
CA ALA A 116 -17.42 7.86 -10.65
C ALA A 116 -16.13 8.63 -10.97
N ASN A 117 -15.33 8.95 -9.96
CA ASN A 117 -14.02 9.57 -10.15
C ASN A 117 -13.02 8.60 -10.81
N ARG A 118 -13.07 7.29 -10.49
CA ARG A 118 -12.25 6.28 -11.20
C ARG A 118 -12.62 6.23 -12.69
N ASP A 119 -13.92 6.28 -13.03
CA ASP A 119 -14.37 6.31 -14.43
C ASP A 119 -13.83 7.55 -15.17
N LYS A 120 -13.95 8.73 -14.56
CA LYS A 120 -13.38 9.98 -15.11
C LYS A 120 -11.86 9.88 -15.30
N ASN A 121 -11.15 9.30 -14.35
CA ASN A 121 -9.70 9.10 -14.43
C ASN A 121 -9.33 8.15 -15.57
N MET A 122 -10.05 7.04 -15.74
CA MET A 122 -9.84 6.11 -16.86
C MET A 122 -10.09 6.79 -18.21
N ASP A 123 -11.13 7.61 -18.31
CA ASP A 123 -11.41 8.38 -19.51
C ASP A 123 -10.33 9.44 -19.78
N PHE A 124 -9.82 10.08 -18.73
CA PHE A 124 -8.72 11.02 -18.86
C PHE A 124 -7.45 10.32 -19.39
N VAL A 125 -7.09 9.17 -18.81
CA VAL A 125 -5.94 8.37 -19.25
C VAL A 125 -6.09 7.96 -20.72
N ARG A 126 -7.27 7.51 -21.15
CA ARG A 126 -7.53 7.12 -22.56
C ARG A 126 -7.34 8.28 -23.53
N ARG A 127 -7.72 9.52 -23.13
CA ARG A 127 -7.67 10.71 -23.99
C ARG A 127 -6.33 11.41 -23.97
N HIS A 128 -5.65 11.44 -22.83
CA HIS A 128 -4.51 12.32 -22.60
C HIS A 128 -3.21 11.57 -22.26
N GLY A 129 -3.31 10.25 -22.03
CA GLY A 129 -2.17 9.41 -21.69
C GLY A 129 -1.82 9.39 -20.21
N VAL A 130 -0.93 8.47 -19.86
CA VAL A 130 -0.51 8.19 -18.48
C VAL A 130 0.28 9.35 -17.89
N GLU A 131 1.18 9.96 -18.65
CA GLU A 131 2.06 11.04 -18.18
C GLU A 131 1.24 12.20 -17.59
N LYS A 132 0.33 12.79 -18.40
CA LYS A 132 -0.52 13.90 -17.93
C LYS A 132 -1.43 13.53 -16.75
N PHE A 133 -1.86 12.28 -16.72
CA PHE A 133 -2.64 11.79 -15.60
C PHE A 133 -1.82 11.75 -14.32
N MET A 134 -0.61 11.16 -14.34
CA MET A 134 0.22 11.02 -13.15
C MET A 134 0.70 12.37 -12.61
N GLU A 135 1.06 13.33 -13.45
CA GLU A 135 1.37 14.70 -13.02
C GLU A 135 0.21 15.35 -12.23
N SER A 136 -1.02 15.20 -12.72
CA SER A 136 -2.20 15.75 -12.05
C SER A 136 -2.62 14.96 -10.81
N PHE A 137 -2.35 13.66 -10.78
CA PHE A 137 -2.75 12.74 -9.72
C PHE A 137 -1.81 12.77 -8.51
N ILE A 138 -0.49 12.82 -8.74
CA ILE A 138 0.50 12.66 -7.67
C ILE A 138 0.62 13.93 -6.80
N ARG A 139 0.64 15.10 -7.41
CA ARG A 139 0.84 16.36 -6.67
C ARG A 139 -0.14 16.58 -5.50
N PRO A 140 -1.45 16.33 -5.64
CA PRO A 140 -2.41 16.47 -4.54
C PRO A 140 -2.23 15.48 -3.40
N LEU A 141 -1.51 14.37 -3.61
CA LEU A 141 -1.28 13.35 -2.57
C LEU A 141 -0.38 13.84 -1.44
N PHE A 142 0.49 14.82 -1.69
CA PHE A 142 1.27 15.48 -0.66
C PHE A 142 0.43 16.52 0.08
N ALA A 143 0.58 16.60 1.40
CA ALA A 143 0.04 17.71 2.18
C ALA A 143 0.54 19.06 1.62
N PRO A 144 -0.29 20.11 1.59
CA PRO A 144 0.10 21.41 1.03
C PRO A 144 1.42 21.96 1.57
N SER A 145 1.66 21.80 2.87
CA SER A 145 2.89 22.23 3.57
C SER A 145 4.17 21.53 3.10
N ASN A 146 4.04 20.30 2.53
CA ASN A 146 5.18 19.46 2.16
C ASN A 146 5.55 19.55 0.67
N ARG A 147 4.69 20.12 -0.17
CA ARG A 147 4.83 20.09 -1.64
C ARG A 147 6.12 20.71 -2.16
N GLU A 148 6.57 21.81 -1.53
CA GLU A 148 7.82 22.48 -1.94
C GLU A 148 9.04 21.74 -1.38
N ARG A 149 8.97 21.26 -0.15
CA ARG A 149 10.06 20.53 0.52
C ARG A 149 10.36 19.19 -0.16
N LEU A 150 9.34 18.52 -0.70
CA LEU A 150 9.43 17.17 -1.27
C LEU A 150 9.30 17.15 -2.80
N LEU A 151 9.84 18.18 -3.46
CA LEU A 151 9.81 18.28 -4.92
C LEU A 151 10.50 17.09 -5.60
N GLU A 152 11.68 16.69 -5.11
CA GLU A 152 12.44 15.57 -5.64
C GLU A 152 11.67 14.23 -5.51
N GLN A 153 11.01 14.00 -4.36
CA GLN A 153 10.19 12.80 -4.14
C GLN A 153 8.95 12.80 -5.03
N ARG A 154 8.38 13.96 -5.29
CA ARG A 154 7.27 14.09 -6.23
C ARG A 154 7.70 13.74 -7.66
N GLU A 155 8.80 14.32 -8.13
CA GLU A 155 9.36 14.03 -9.46
C GLU A 155 9.71 12.55 -9.60
N PHE A 156 10.30 11.95 -8.58
CA PHE A 156 10.57 10.51 -8.52
C PHE A 156 9.31 9.65 -8.70
N LEU A 157 8.21 10.00 -8.01
CA LEU A 157 6.93 9.31 -8.17
C LEU A 157 6.29 9.53 -9.54
N GLU A 158 6.39 10.76 -10.07
CA GLU A 158 5.89 11.09 -11.41
C GLU A 158 6.64 10.28 -12.48
N ASP A 159 7.95 10.08 -12.34
CA ASP A 159 8.76 9.25 -13.24
C ASP A 159 8.35 7.77 -13.18
N ILE A 160 8.16 7.20 -12.00
CA ILE A 160 7.65 5.84 -11.84
C ILE A 160 6.25 5.72 -12.46
N GLY A 161 5.39 6.67 -12.15
CA GLY A 161 4.02 6.69 -12.66
C GLY A 161 3.97 6.79 -14.19
N ARG A 162 4.80 7.65 -14.77
CA ARG A 162 4.94 7.84 -16.24
C ARG A 162 5.40 6.57 -16.94
N ALA A 163 6.28 5.81 -16.30
CA ALA A 163 6.79 4.54 -16.83
C ALA A 163 5.78 3.38 -16.72
N THR A 164 4.67 3.55 -15.98
CA THR A 164 3.66 2.51 -15.80
C THR A 164 2.84 2.34 -17.09
N PRO A 165 2.70 1.12 -17.64
CA PRO A 165 1.93 0.89 -18.86
C PRO A 165 0.48 1.34 -18.73
N GLN A 166 -0.08 1.94 -19.80
CA GLN A 166 -1.47 2.41 -19.79
C GLN A 166 -2.47 1.30 -19.43
N ALA A 167 -2.24 0.08 -19.92
CA ALA A 167 -3.10 -1.06 -19.58
C ALA A 167 -3.11 -1.34 -18.07
N THR A 168 -1.97 -1.20 -17.41
CA THR A 168 -1.85 -1.34 -15.96
C THR A 168 -2.61 -0.23 -15.23
N VAL A 169 -2.43 1.03 -15.62
CA VAL A 169 -3.13 2.16 -15.02
C VAL A 169 -4.65 1.96 -15.10
N LEU A 170 -5.17 1.62 -16.28
CA LEU A 170 -6.60 1.38 -16.49
C LEU A 170 -7.09 0.15 -15.71
N GLY A 171 -6.35 -0.95 -15.77
CA GLY A 171 -6.70 -2.20 -15.06
C GLY A 171 -6.69 -2.03 -13.53
N ALA A 172 -5.71 -1.32 -12.99
CA ALA A 172 -5.63 -1.04 -11.56
C ALA A 172 -6.74 -0.08 -11.09
N LEU A 173 -7.07 0.97 -11.87
CA LEU A 173 -8.21 1.86 -11.58
C LEU A 173 -9.53 1.08 -11.56
N GLU A 174 -9.76 0.20 -12.53
CA GLU A 174 -10.95 -0.66 -12.58
C GLU A 174 -10.99 -1.65 -11.41
N ALA A 175 -9.86 -2.28 -11.06
CA ALA A 175 -9.75 -3.19 -9.93
C ALA A 175 -10.03 -2.51 -8.59
N MET A 176 -9.49 -1.29 -8.38
CA MET A 176 -9.78 -0.50 -7.18
C MET A 176 -11.25 -0.08 -7.11
N LYS A 177 -11.86 0.35 -8.24
CA LYS A 177 -13.27 0.70 -8.34
C LYS A 177 -14.19 -0.43 -7.91
N ASN A 178 -13.85 -1.67 -8.29
CA ASN A 178 -14.71 -2.84 -8.10
C ASN A 178 -14.36 -3.67 -6.85
N ARG A 179 -13.39 -3.23 -6.04
CA ARG A 179 -13.03 -3.98 -4.84
C ARG A 179 -14.20 -4.06 -3.85
N PRO A 180 -14.43 -5.22 -3.22
CA PRO A 180 -15.47 -5.38 -2.21
C PRO A 180 -15.08 -4.73 -0.88
N ASP A 181 -16.07 -4.59 0.01
CA ASP A 181 -15.86 -4.30 1.43
C ASP A 181 -15.10 -5.46 2.08
N ARG A 182 -14.01 -5.13 2.81
CA ARG A 182 -13.18 -6.09 3.57
C ARG A 182 -13.07 -5.73 5.05
N THR A 183 -14.01 -4.95 5.57
CA THR A 183 -14.05 -4.63 7.01
C THR A 183 -14.18 -5.88 7.88
N GLU A 184 -14.83 -6.93 7.36
CA GLU A 184 -14.94 -8.22 8.05
C GLU A 184 -13.59 -8.94 8.21
N VAL A 185 -12.65 -8.72 7.30
CA VAL A 185 -11.27 -9.22 7.44
C VAL A 185 -10.61 -8.64 8.68
N LEU A 186 -10.82 -7.34 8.93
CA LEU A 186 -10.32 -6.67 10.13
C LEU A 186 -10.98 -7.19 11.40
N ARG A 187 -12.31 -7.41 11.39
CA ARG A 187 -13.03 -7.96 12.55
C ARG A 187 -12.56 -9.37 12.94
N ARG A 188 -12.22 -10.18 11.95
CA ARG A 188 -11.78 -11.57 12.14
C ARG A 188 -10.27 -11.71 12.27
N ALA A 189 -9.51 -10.62 12.18
CA ALA A 189 -8.06 -10.65 12.25
C ALA A 189 -7.59 -11.29 13.56
N LYS A 190 -6.78 -12.35 13.44
CA LYS A 190 -6.07 -13.01 14.54
C LYS A 190 -4.65 -12.50 14.72
N PHE A 191 -4.31 -11.44 14.03
CA PHE A 191 -3.04 -10.75 14.00
C PHE A 191 -3.24 -9.27 14.35
N PRO A 192 -2.24 -8.61 14.93
CA PRO A 192 -2.34 -7.19 15.21
C PRO A 192 -2.35 -6.35 13.93
N VAL A 193 -3.04 -5.20 13.98
CA VAL A 193 -3.16 -4.25 12.87
C VAL A 193 -2.68 -2.87 13.32
N LEU A 194 -1.80 -2.26 12.53
CA LEU A 194 -1.41 -0.85 12.66
C LEU A 194 -2.01 -0.03 11.52
N PHE A 195 -2.66 1.07 11.86
CA PHE A 195 -3.11 2.08 10.91
C PHE A 195 -2.16 3.28 10.96
N ILE A 196 -1.59 3.67 9.82
CA ILE A 196 -0.84 4.92 9.66
C ILE A 196 -1.67 5.84 8.78
N VAL A 197 -2.04 7.01 9.31
CA VAL A 197 -3.08 7.89 8.74
C VAL A 197 -2.61 9.33 8.74
N GLY A 198 -2.61 9.97 7.57
CA GLY A 198 -2.39 11.41 7.43
C GLY A 198 -3.71 12.18 7.56
N LYS A 199 -3.71 13.27 8.31
CA LYS A 199 -4.92 14.08 8.51
C LYS A 199 -5.27 14.94 7.28
N GLU A 200 -4.31 15.14 6.37
CA GLU A 200 -4.50 15.85 5.11
C GLU A 200 -4.56 14.91 3.90
N ASP A 201 -4.78 13.62 4.13
CA ASP A 201 -4.90 12.61 3.08
C ASP A 201 -6.21 12.80 2.29
N VAL A 202 -6.07 13.23 1.02
CA VAL A 202 -7.20 13.45 0.11
C VAL A 202 -7.70 12.16 -0.56
N ALA A 203 -6.92 11.07 -0.50
CA ALA A 203 -7.29 9.79 -1.09
C ALA A 203 -8.00 8.88 -0.08
N VAL A 204 -7.54 8.86 1.18
CA VAL A 204 -8.10 8.06 2.27
C VAL A 204 -8.30 8.95 3.48
N SER A 205 -9.50 9.51 3.63
CA SER A 205 -9.77 10.47 4.71
C SER A 205 -9.75 9.84 6.10
N VAL A 206 -9.30 10.60 7.08
CA VAL A 206 -9.29 10.20 8.51
C VAL A 206 -10.67 9.73 8.96
N GLU A 207 -11.73 10.44 8.56
CA GLU A 207 -13.11 10.12 8.96
C GLU A 207 -13.51 8.72 8.50
N SER A 208 -13.00 8.28 7.35
CA SER A 208 -13.25 6.92 6.83
C SER A 208 -12.48 5.84 7.59
N ILE A 209 -11.36 6.18 8.24
CA ILE A 209 -10.52 5.24 8.96
C ILE A 209 -10.93 5.11 10.42
N LEU A 210 -11.33 6.17 11.09
CA LEU A 210 -11.65 6.16 12.53
C LEU A 210 -12.58 5.01 12.95
N PRO A 211 -13.69 4.70 12.23
CA PRO A 211 -14.53 3.56 12.58
C PRO A 211 -13.84 2.20 12.40
N GLN A 212 -12.83 2.11 11.56
CA GLN A 212 -12.11 0.86 11.30
C GLN A 212 -11.09 0.52 12.38
N LEU A 213 -10.62 1.53 13.15
CA LEU A 213 -9.67 1.32 14.25
C LEU A 213 -10.23 0.39 15.33
N ALA A 214 -11.54 0.33 15.50
CA ALA A 214 -12.21 -0.50 16.48
C ALA A 214 -12.53 -1.93 15.99
N LEU A 215 -12.19 -2.27 14.74
CA LEU A 215 -12.56 -3.56 14.17
C LEU A 215 -11.61 -4.70 14.57
N PRO A 216 -10.26 -4.53 14.52
CA PRO A 216 -9.34 -5.59 14.93
C PRO A 216 -9.33 -5.77 16.44
N ALA A 217 -9.14 -7.02 16.91
CA ALA A 217 -8.99 -7.31 18.34
C ALA A 217 -7.72 -6.64 18.93
N GLN A 218 -6.67 -6.49 18.13
CA GLN A 218 -5.46 -5.76 18.49
C GLN A 218 -5.22 -4.69 17.44
N SER A 219 -5.48 -3.44 17.80
CA SER A 219 -5.41 -2.29 16.91
C SER A 219 -4.46 -1.23 17.47
N HIS A 220 -3.60 -0.75 16.60
CA HIS A 220 -2.68 0.36 16.85
C HIS A 220 -2.92 1.43 15.79
N ALA A 221 -2.67 2.70 16.14
CA ALA A 221 -2.85 3.80 15.20
C ALA A 221 -1.79 4.88 15.39
N LEU A 222 -1.26 5.39 14.28
CA LEU A 222 -0.46 6.60 14.20
C LEU A 222 -1.21 7.61 13.32
N LEU A 223 -1.70 8.70 13.92
CA LEU A 223 -2.36 9.80 13.22
C LEU A 223 -1.38 10.96 13.09
N LEU A 224 -1.08 11.36 11.87
CA LEU A 224 -0.08 12.35 11.53
C LEU A 224 -0.75 13.68 11.14
N SER A 225 -0.41 14.75 11.86
CA SER A 225 -0.78 16.11 11.44
C SER A 225 0.12 16.53 10.26
N ASP A 226 -0.36 17.42 9.41
CA ASP A 226 0.38 17.97 8.28
C ASP A 226 0.98 16.93 7.31
N VAL A 227 0.32 15.76 7.22
CA VAL A 227 0.70 14.64 6.35
C VAL A 227 -0.47 14.29 5.44
N GLY A 228 -0.19 14.17 4.15
CA GLY A 228 -1.12 13.72 3.12
C GLY A 228 -1.15 12.20 3.00
N HIS A 229 -1.06 11.72 1.76
CA HIS A 229 -1.13 10.30 1.41
C HIS A 229 0.22 9.58 1.41
N LEU A 230 1.33 10.31 1.50
CA LEU A 230 2.68 9.81 1.25
C LEU A 230 3.56 9.89 2.50
N GLY A 231 3.04 9.43 3.64
CA GLY A 231 3.70 9.53 4.94
C GLY A 231 5.09 8.90 5.00
N TYR A 232 5.40 7.93 4.13
CA TYR A 232 6.73 7.34 4.02
C TYR A 232 7.77 8.29 3.39
N PHE A 233 7.32 9.42 2.80
CA PHE A 233 8.15 10.55 2.40
C PHE A 233 7.95 11.77 3.30
N GLU A 234 6.70 12.05 3.66
CA GLU A 234 6.34 13.28 4.37
C GLU A 234 6.84 13.27 5.82
N GLU A 235 6.78 12.11 6.49
CA GLU A 235 7.26 11.86 7.85
C GLU A 235 7.97 10.48 7.92
N ALA A 236 9.02 10.30 7.11
CA ALA A 236 9.70 9.04 6.89
C ALA A 236 10.23 8.42 8.20
N ASP A 237 10.89 9.20 9.04
CA ASP A 237 11.51 8.70 10.28
C ASP A 237 10.45 8.26 11.30
N LEU A 238 9.41 9.07 11.48
CA LEU A 238 8.34 8.77 12.44
C LEU A 238 7.53 7.54 11.99
N THR A 239 7.21 7.44 10.70
CA THR A 239 6.47 6.31 10.17
C THR A 239 7.30 5.03 10.14
N ARG A 240 8.61 5.12 9.84
CA ARG A 240 9.54 3.99 9.93
C ARG A 240 9.66 3.49 11.36
N GLN A 241 9.84 4.39 12.34
CA GLN A 241 9.90 4.02 13.74
C GLN A 241 8.63 3.29 14.20
N ALA A 242 7.46 3.79 13.82
CA ALA A 242 6.19 3.14 14.13
C ALA A 242 6.08 1.73 13.54
N VAL A 243 6.59 1.51 12.32
CA VAL A 243 6.64 0.16 11.72
C VAL A 243 7.63 -0.74 12.44
N VAL A 244 8.79 -0.23 12.86
CA VAL A 244 9.80 -0.98 13.63
C VAL A 244 9.25 -1.38 15.01
N ASP A 245 8.64 -0.45 15.72
CA ASP A 245 8.03 -0.72 17.03
C ASP A 245 6.91 -1.76 16.90
N PHE A 246 6.10 -1.63 15.86
CA PHE A 246 5.04 -2.58 15.58
C PHE A 246 5.58 -3.96 15.19
N ALA A 247 6.69 -4.04 14.46
CA ALA A 247 7.36 -5.30 14.17
C ALA A 247 7.85 -5.99 15.47
N GLY A 248 8.32 -5.21 16.46
CA GLY A 248 8.63 -5.72 17.80
C GLY A 248 7.41 -6.32 18.51
N ILE A 249 6.21 -5.69 18.37
CA ILE A 249 4.97 -6.24 18.93
C ILE A 249 4.55 -7.55 18.22
N VAL A 250 4.76 -7.63 16.92
CA VAL A 250 4.33 -8.78 16.09
C VAL A 250 5.22 -9.99 16.30
N PHE A 251 6.53 -9.79 16.49
CA PHE A 251 7.51 -10.89 16.52
C PHE A 251 8.11 -11.16 17.91
N GLY A 252 7.83 -10.28 18.90
CA GLY A 252 8.21 -10.47 20.31
C GLY A 252 9.62 -10.11 20.57
#